data_07e8f94d5f75561a8e5757b80c7528c0
#
_entry.id   07e8f94d5f75561a8e5757b80c7528c0
#
_cell.length_a   1.000
_cell.length_b   1.000
_cell.length_c   1.000
_cell.angle_alpha   90.00
_cell.angle_beta   90.00
_cell.angle_gamma   90.00
#
_symmetry.space_group_name_H-M   'P 1'
#
loop_
_entity.id
_entity.type
_entity.pdbx_description
1 polymer ?
#
loop_
_entity_poly.entity_id
_entity_poly.type
_entity_poly.pdbx_seq_one_letter_code
_entity_poly.pdbx_strand_id
1 'polypeptide(L)'
;MKITNKYVFFWNGIYSQWFESPMIIDGVPYNCCEQYMMHQKALFFNDTETAELIMLTSHPKEQKQLGRRVKNFDVNEWSKVNLGFVYKGNFEKFTQNEDLKAQLLSTGNKLLVEASPYDQIWGIGIGEVEEGIDNPINWKGQNLLGWAITLVKQELQNI
;
A
#
# COMPACT_ATOMS: atom_id res chain seq x y z
N MET A 1 -3.41 -13.14 -9.25
CA MET A 1 -4.52 -12.16 -9.09
C MET A 1 -5.83 -12.86 -9.46
N LYS A 2 -6.83 -12.72 -8.61
CA LYS A 2 -8.17 -13.28 -8.87
C LYS A 2 -9.17 -12.13 -9.05
N ILE A 3 -9.92 -12.17 -10.15
CA ILE A 3 -10.88 -11.11 -10.48
C ILE A 3 -12.29 -11.72 -10.51
N THR A 4 -13.20 -11.11 -9.78
CA THR A 4 -14.62 -11.46 -9.76
C THR A 4 -15.46 -10.29 -10.26
N ASN A 5 -16.79 -10.41 -10.19
CA ASN A 5 -17.66 -9.29 -10.54
C ASN A 5 -17.52 -8.10 -9.58
N LYS A 6 -17.13 -8.35 -8.32
CA LYS A 6 -17.11 -7.33 -7.26
C LYS A 6 -15.70 -6.98 -6.80
N TYR A 7 -14.72 -7.88 -6.95
CA TYR A 7 -13.42 -7.77 -6.31
C TYR A 7 -12.26 -8.01 -7.27
N VAL A 8 -11.14 -7.33 -7.00
CA VAL A 8 -9.82 -7.65 -7.55
C VAL A 8 -8.95 -8.05 -6.37
N PHE A 9 -8.72 -9.35 -6.22
CA PHE A 9 -7.84 -9.88 -5.17
C PHE A 9 -6.40 -9.88 -5.66
N PHE A 10 -5.51 -9.27 -4.90
CA PHE A 10 -4.08 -9.21 -5.22
C PHE A 10 -3.24 -9.46 -3.97
N TRP A 11 -2.00 -9.87 -4.15
CA TRP A 11 -0.99 -9.92 -3.09
C TRP A 11 0.33 -9.33 -3.57
N ASN A 12 0.75 -9.65 -4.76
CA ASN A 12 1.92 -9.06 -5.42
C ASN A 12 1.47 -8.34 -6.71
N GLY A 13 2.43 -7.94 -7.55
CA GLY A 13 2.14 -7.23 -8.78
C GLY A 13 1.86 -5.76 -8.57
N ILE A 14 1.21 -5.15 -9.54
CA ILE A 14 1.09 -3.68 -9.63
C ILE A 14 0.41 -2.99 -8.45
N TYR A 15 -0.45 -3.68 -7.72
CA TYR A 15 -1.17 -3.12 -6.58
C TYR A 15 -0.40 -3.26 -5.27
N SER A 16 0.66 -4.07 -5.25
CA SER A 16 1.52 -4.24 -4.08
C SER A 16 2.28 -2.95 -3.75
N GLN A 17 2.44 -2.68 -2.45
CA GLN A 17 3.31 -1.61 -1.95
C GLN A 17 4.78 -1.80 -2.38
N TRP A 18 5.17 -3.04 -2.69
CA TRP A 18 6.53 -3.39 -3.07
C TRP A 18 6.82 -3.25 -4.56
N PHE A 19 5.79 -3.07 -5.38
CA PHE A 19 5.96 -2.94 -6.82
C PHE A 19 6.78 -1.71 -7.17
N GLU A 20 7.82 -1.90 -7.98
CA GLU A 20 8.67 -0.80 -8.42
C GLU A 20 7.85 0.20 -9.25
N SER A 21 7.74 1.40 -8.73
CA SER A 21 6.91 2.45 -9.28
C SER A 21 7.53 3.81 -8.96
N PRO A 22 8.54 4.24 -9.72
CA PRO A 22 9.22 5.50 -9.45
C PRO A 22 8.25 6.67 -9.38
N MET A 23 8.41 7.49 -8.36
CA MET A 23 7.55 8.66 -8.15
C MET A 23 8.28 9.71 -7.34
N ILE A 24 7.86 10.95 -7.49
CA ILE A 24 8.38 12.09 -6.72
C ILE A 24 7.25 12.61 -5.84
N ILE A 25 7.48 12.65 -4.54
CA ILE A 25 6.50 13.16 -3.57
C ILE A 25 7.15 14.26 -2.75
N ASP A 26 6.58 15.46 -2.78
CA ASP A 26 7.11 16.64 -2.09
C ASP A 26 8.59 16.90 -2.44
N GLY A 27 8.97 16.68 -3.70
CA GLY A 27 10.32 16.90 -4.21
C GLY A 27 11.31 15.76 -3.93
N VAL A 28 10.88 14.67 -3.29
CA VAL A 28 11.74 13.53 -2.92
C VAL A 28 11.41 12.33 -3.82
N PRO A 29 12.42 11.71 -4.49
CA PRO A 29 12.20 10.52 -5.30
C PRO A 29 12.10 9.27 -4.43
N TYR A 30 11.12 8.43 -4.75
CA TYR A 30 10.89 7.12 -4.12
C TYR A 30 10.82 6.04 -5.20
N ASN A 31 11.23 4.82 -4.89
CA ASN A 31 11.18 3.71 -5.84
C ASN A 31 9.90 2.87 -5.73
N CYS A 32 9.22 2.93 -4.59
CA CYS A 32 7.96 2.21 -4.38
C CYS A 32 7.20 2.82 -3.20
N CYS A 33 5.93 2.42 -3.04
CA CYS A 33 5.10 2.89 -1.93
C CYS A 33 5.63 2.46 -0.56
N GLU A 34 6.25 1.27 -0.46
CA GLU A 34 6.85 0.81 0.80
C GLU A 34 7.93 1.77 1.27
N GLN A 35 8.82 2.21 0.38
CA GLN A 35 9.85 3.18 0.72
C GLN A 35 9.24 4.47 1.26
N TYR A 36 8.23 4.99 0.58
CA TYR A 36 7.54 6.20 1.01
C TYR A 36 6.93 6.04 2.40
N MET A 37 6.17 4.97 2.61
CA MET A 37 5.50 4.70 3.88
C MET A 37 6.50 4.58 5.03
N MET A 38 7.59 3.81 4.85
CA MET A 38 8.59 3.61 5.89
C MET A 38 9.41 4.89 6.15
N HIS A 39 9.72 5.66 5.11
CA HIS A 39 10.37 6.96 5.26
C HIS A 39 9.51 7.91 6.08
N GLN A 40 8.22 8.02 5.77
CA GLN A 40 7.30 8.87 6.52
C GLN A 40 7.14 8.39 7.97
N LYS A 41 7.11 7.08 8.21
CA LYS A 41 7.08 6.51 9.56
C LYS A 41 8.29 6.95 10.38
N ALA A 42 9.48 6.84 9.82
CA ALA A 42 10.71 7.25 10.50
C ALA A 42 10.71 8.76 10.79
N LEU A 43 10.30 9.58 9.83
CA LEU A 43 10.21 11.03 10.04
C LEU A 43 9.15 11.40 11.08
N PHE A 44 8.01 10.72 11.07
CA PHE A 44 6.92 10.97 12.02
C PHE A 44 7.36 10.76 13.47
N PHE A 45 8.20 9.77 13.72
CA PHE A 45 8.76 9.50 15.04
C PHE A 45 10.13 10.16 15.28
N ASN A 46 10.53 11.10 14.42
CA ASN A 46 11.78 11.84 14.52
C ASN A 46 13.06 10.98 14.50
N ASP A 47 12.97 9.80 13.88
CA ASP A 47 14.12 8.92 13.67
C ASP A 47 14.77 9.21 12.31
N THR A 48 15.54 10.30 12.26
CA THR A 48 16.16 10.76 11.02
C THR A 48 17.24 9.81 10.51
N GLU A 49 17.93 9.11 11.38
CA GLU A 49 18.93 8.10 11.01
C GLU A 49 18.30 6.94 10.24
N THR A 50 17.22 6.37 10.77
CA THR A 50 16.51 5.30 10.08
C THR A 50 15.87 5.80 8.79
N ALA A 51 15.36 7.03 8.77
CA ALA A 51 14.83 7.65 7.55
C ALA A 51 15.88 7.70 6.45
N GLU A 52 17.10 8.11 6.75
CA GLU A 52 18.21 8.12 5.78
C GLU A 52 18.54 6.72 5.27
N LEU A 53 18.61 5.73 6.17
CA LEU A 53 18.90 4.34 5.79
C LEU A 53 17.83 3.77 4.85
N ILE A 54 16.57 4.08 5.07
CA ILE A 54 15.46 3.64 4.19
C ILE A 54 15.66 4.20 2.77
N MET A 55 16.12 5.44 2.65
CA MET A 55 16.33 6.06 1.34
C MET A 55 17.56 5.53 0.62
N LEU A 56 18.49 4.89 1.31
CA LEU A 56 19.70 4.31 0.72
C LEU A 56 19.51 2.91 0.15
N THR A 57 18.41 2.23 0.46
CA THR A 57 18.12 0.90 -0.09
C THR A 57 16.98 0.94 -1.10
N SER A 58 17.14 0.23 -2.21
CA SER A 58 16.12 0.08 -3.24
C SER A 58 15.22 -1.16 -3.04
N HIS A 59 15.51 -2.00 -2.05
CA HIS A 59 14.82 -3.27 -1.83
C HIS A 59 13.66 -3.11 -0.83
N PRO A 60 12.40 -3.35 -1.25
CA PRO A 60 11.24 -3.18 -0.36
C PRO A 60 11.32 -4.01 0.92
N LYS A 61 11.89 -5.20 0.86
CA LYS A 61 12.07 -6.06 2.03
C LYS A 61 12.97 -5.40 3.07
N GLU A 62 14.08 -4.80 2.65
CA GLU A 62 15.00 -4.08 3.54
C GLU A 62 14.35 -2.81 4.07
N GLN A 63 13.62 -2.09 3.23
CA GLN A 63 12.86 -0.90 3.64
C GLN A 63 11.86 -1.25 4.75
N LYS A 64 11.15 -2.37 4.61
CA LYS A 64 10.22 -2.86 5.63
C LYS A 64 10.95 -3.24 6.93
N GLN A 65 12.07 -3.93 6.84
CA GLN A 65 12.86 -4.32 8.01
C GLN A 65 13.37 -3.09 8.77
N LEU A 66 13.84 -2.08 8.06
CA LEU A 66 14.25 -0.81 8.66
C LEU A 66 13.07 -0.10 9.32
N GLY A 67 11.90 -0.11 8.68
CA GLY A 67 10.68 0.46 9.24
C GLY A 67 10.27 -0.17 10.57
N ARG A 68 10.57 -1.46 10.77
CA ARG A 68 10.33 -2.14 12.04
C ARG A 68 11.30 -1.73 13.15
N ARG A 69 12.39 -1.08 12.81
CA ARG A 69 13.42 -0.61 13.76
C ARG A 69 13.30 0.86 14.11
N VAL A 70 12.29 1.54 13.60
CA VAL A 70 12.05 2.95 13.88
C VAL A 70 11.96 3.16 15.40
N LYS A 71 12.78 4.06 15.91
CA LYS A 71 12.83 4.40 17.34
C LYS A 71 11.60 5.22 17.73
N ASN A 72 11.23 5.12 18.99
CA ASN A 72 10.08 5.86 19.56
C ASN A 72 8.74 5.50 18.92
N PHE A 73 8.66 4.34 18.27
CA PHE A 73 7.43 3.90 17.62
C PHE A 73 6.30 3.74 18.64
N ASP A 74 5.15 4.31 18.33
CA ASP A 74 3.91 4.18 19.09
C ASP A 74 2.80 3.77 18.11
N VAL A 75 2.26 2.56 18.32
CA VAL A 75 1.24 2.00 17.41
C VAL A 75 -0.03 2.84 17.40
N ASN A 76 -0.40 3.44 18.53
CA ASN A 76 -1.62 4.26 18.60
C ASN A 76 -1.47 5.56 17.82
N GLU A 77 -0.31 6.20 17.91
CA GLU A 77 -0.02 7.42 17.14
C GLU A 77 0.12 7.12 15.65
N TRP A 78 0.79 6.02 15.30
CA TRP A 78 0.97 5.62 13.91
C TRP A 78 -0.36 5.28 13.22
N SER A 79 -1.25 4.59 13.94
CA SER A 79 -2.56 4.21 13.40
C SER A 79 -3.46 5.39 13.07
N LYS A 80 -3.19 6.57 13.62
CA LYS A 80 -3.95 7.80 13.30
C LYS A 80 -3.57 8.41 11.96
N VAL A 81 -2.37 8.12 11.45
CA VAL A 81 -1.81 8.80 10.27
C VAL A 81 -1.41 7.84 9.15
N ASN A 82 -1.25 6.55 9.42
CA ASN A 82 -0.72 5.60 8.45
C ASN A 82 -1.58 5.46 7.19
N LEU A 83 -2.89 5.46 7.31
CA LEU A 83 -3.79 5.36 6.16
C LEU A 83 -3.62 6.57 5.22
N GLY A 84 -3.45 7.76 5.77
CA GLY A 84 -3.20 8.97 4.99
C GLY A 84 -1.92 8.88 4.17
N PHE A 85 -0.84 8.34 4.75
CA PHE A 85 0.41 8.13 4.04
C PHE A 85 0.28 7.06 2.95
N VAL A 86 -0.40 5.96 3.24
CA VAL A 86 -0.64 4.90 2.25
C VAL A 86 -1.51 5.41 1.10
N TYR A 87 -2.54 6.20 1.39
CA TYR A 87 -3.35 6.86 0.37
C TYR A 87 -2.49 7.78 -0.51
N LYS A 88 -1.73 8.68 0.10
CA LYS A 88 -0.89 9.64 -0.64
C LYS A 88 0.14 8.94 -1.51
N GLY A 89 0.84 7.95 -0.98
CA GLY A 89 1.81 7.17 -1.76
C GLY A 89 1.18 6.49 -2.97
N ASN A 90 0.03 5.86 -2.79
CA ASN A 90 -0.67 5.21 -3.89
C ASN A 90 -1.27 6.22 -4.89
N PHE A 91 -1.78 7.34 -4.42
CA PHE A 91 -2.25 8.41 -5.30
C PHE A 91 -1.12 8.87 -6.24
N GLU A 92 0.05 9.13 -5.71
CA GLU A 92 1.20 9.57 -6.49
C GLU A 92 1.71 8.47 -7.41
N LYS A 93 1.75 7.22 -6.94
CA LYS A 93 2.12 6.06 -7.75
C LYS A 93 1.26 5.96 -9.01
N PHE A 94 -0.05 5.96 -8.85
CA PHE A 94 -0.97 5.78 -9.96
C PHE A 94 -1.16 7.04 -10.80
N THR A 95 -0.90 8.22 -10.25
CA THR A 95 -0.93 9.47 -11.01
C THR A 95 0.30 9.63 -11.89
N GLN A 96 1.47 9.27 -11.39
CA GLN A 96 2.74 9.49 -12.08
C GLN A 96 3.16 8.35 -13.02
N ASN A 97 2.46 7.21 -12.99
CA ASN A 97 2.76 6.04 -13.82
C ASN A 97 1.54 5.70 -14.68
N GLU A 98 1.53 6.20 -15.93
CA GLU A 98 0.38 6.11 -16.83
C GLU A 98 -0.12 4.68 -17.06
N ASP A 99 0.78 3.72 -17.25
CA ASP A 99 0.39 2.31 -17.44
C ASP A 99 -0.31 1.73 -16.21
N LEU A 100 0.18 2.08 -15.03
CA LEU A 100 -0.42 1.64 -13.77
C LEU A 100 -1.79 2.29 -13.55
N LYS A 101 -1.91 3.58 -13.89
CA LYS A 101 -3.17 4.30 -13.84
C LYS A 101 -4.21 3.64 -14.75
N ALA A 102 -3.85 3.34 -15.99
CA ALA A 102 -4.75 2.69 -16.94
C ALA A 102 -5.24 1.34 -16.42
N GLN A 103 -4.34 0.53 -15.86
CA GLN A 103 -4.70 -0.76 -15.30
C GLN A 103 -5.63 -0.62 -14.08
N LEU A 104 -5.37 0.33 -13.19
CA LEU A 104 -6.24 0.59 -12.05
C LEU A 104 -7.63 1.02 -12.50
N LEU A 105 -7.73 1.96 -13.43
CA LEU A 105 -9.02 2.43 -13.95
C LEU A 105 -9.80 1.32 -14.67
N SER A 106 -9.11 0.39 -15.33
CA SER A 106 -9.74 -0.75 -16.00
C SER A 106 -10.49 -1.69 -15.06
N THR A 107 -10.23 -1.62 -13.75
CA THR A 107 -10.96 -2.44 -12.77
C THR A 107 -12.40 -1.95 -12.54
N GLY A 108 -12.77 -0.79 -13.08
CA GLY A 108 -14.14 -0.26 -12.98
C GLY A 108 -14.56 -0.03 -11.53
N ASN A 109 -15.72 -0.55 -11.16
CA ASN A 109 -16.30 -0.35 -9.83
C ASN A 109 -15.90 -1.42 -8.81
N LYS A 110 -14.96 -2.31 -9.17
CA LYS A 110 -14.55 -3.38 -8.27
C LYS A 110 -13.72 -2.85 -7.10
N LEU A 111 -13.90 -3.46 -5.94
CA LEU A 111 -13.07 -3.19 -4.77
C LEU A 111 -11.72 -3.90 -4.92
N LEU A 112 -10.64 -3.18 -4.69
CA LEU A 112 -9.31 -3.78 -4.58
C LEU A 112 -9.18 -4.44 -3.20
N VAL A 113 -8.65 -5.68 -3.17
CA VAL A 113 -8.55 -6.47 -1.93
C VAL A 113 -7.17 -7.10 -1.84
N GLU A 114 -6.41 -6.74 -0.80
CA GLU A 114 -5.12 -7.37 -0.55
C GLU A 114 -5.33 -8.75 0.09
N ALA A 115 -5.16 -9.79 -0.71
CA ALA A 115 -5.31 -11.18 -0.29
C ALA A 115 -4.00 -11.70 0.32
N SER A 116 -3.61 -11.12 1.46
CA SER A 116 -2.43 -11.55 2.21
C SER A 116 -2.86 -12.44 3.37
N PRO A 117 -2.34 -13.68 3.44
CA PRO A 117 -2.61 -14.55 4.58
C PRO A 117 -1.89 -14.12 5.85
N TYR A 118 -0.94 -13.17 5.73
CA TYR A 118 -0.07 -12.75 6.83
C TYR A 118 -0.42 -11.38 7.42
N ASP A 119 -1.25 -10.59 6.73
CA ASP A 119 -1.52 -9.20 7.12
C ASP A 119 -3.02 -8.99 7.35
N GLN A 120 -3.40 -8.71 8.60
CA GLN A 120 -4.78 -8.47 8.98
C GLN A 120 -5.12 -6.98 9.10
N ILE A 121 -4.16 -6.10 8.87
CA ILE A 121 -4.35 -4.65 8.87
C ILE A 121 -4.52 -4.15 7.43
N TRP A 122 -3.51 -4.34 6.62
CA TRP A 122 -3.51 -3.86 5.23
C TRP A 122 -4.21 -4.83 4.28
N GLY A 123 -4.16 -6.13 4.58
CA GLY A 123 -4.83 -7.18 3.85
C GLY A 123 -6.02 -7.78 4.60
N ILE A 124 -6.55 -8.86 4.06
CA ILE A 124 -7.72 -9.55 4.61
C ILE A 124 -7.39 -10.78 5.45
N GLY A 125 -6.10 -11.09 5.62
CA GLY A 125 -5.66 -12.20 6.46
C GLY A 125 -5.92 -13.59 5.90
N ILE A 126 -6.33 -13.69 4.64
CA ILE A 126 -6.49 -14.94 3.89
C ILE A 126 -5.92 -14.79 2.49
N GLY A 127 -5.47 -15.89 1.91
CA GLY A 127 -4.86 -15.90 0.59
C GLY A 127 -5.88 -16.04 -0.54
N GLU A 128 -5.45 -15.69 -1.74
CA GLU A 128 -6.31 -15.60 -2.94
C GLU A 128 -6.92 -16.96 -3.35
N VAL A 129 -6.26 -18.06 -3.00
CA VAL A 129 -6.73 -19.43 -3.34
C VAL A 129 -7.65 -20.03 -2.28
N GLU A 130 -7.90 -19.32 -1.19
CA GLU A 130 -8.72 -19.80 -0.09
C GLU A 130 -10.18 -19.90 -0.50
N GLU A 131 -10.80 -21.05 -0.19
CA GLU A 131 -12.22 -21.23 -0.43
C GLU A 131 -13.04 -20.22 0.36
N GLY A 132 -14.05 -19.61 -0.26
CA GLY A 132 -14.93 -18.65 0.38
C GLY A 132 -14.37 -17.22 0.45
N ILE A 133 -13.22 -16.94 -0.19
CA ILE A 133 -12.66 -15.58 -0.23
C ILE A 133 -13.62 -14.54 -0.83
N ASP A 134 -14.52 -14.97 -1.70
CA ASP A 134 -15.48 -14.07 -2.36
C ASP A 134 -16.54 -13.51 -1.38
N ASN A 135 -16.67 -14.11 -0.20
CA ASN A 135 -17.59 -13.65 0.82
C ASN A 135 -16.81 -12.88 1.91
N PRO A 136 -17.01 -11.54 2.03
CA PRO A 136 -16.30 -10.72 3.01
C PRO A 136 -16.46 -11.16 4.47
N ILE A 137 -17.50 -11.93 4.79
CA ILE A 137 -17.71 -12.45 6.15
C ILE A 137 -16.54 -13.37 6.59
N ASN A 138 -15.83 -13.96 5.61
CA ASN A 138 -14.71 -14.84 5.86
C ASN A 138 -13.37 -14.10 6.00
N TRP A 139 -13.36 -12.80 5.70
CA TRP A 139 -12.14 -12.00 5.80
C TRP A 139 -11.75 -11.79 7.27
N LYS A 140 -10.46 -11.96 7.55
CA LYS A 140 -9.89 -11.85 8.91
C LYS A 140 -9.14 -10.55 9.14
N GLY A 141 -9.09 -9.68 8.15
CA GLY A 141 -8.35 -8.43 8.19
C GLY A 141 -9.14 -7.26 7.63
N GLN A 142 -8.61 -6.05 7.83
CA GLN A 142 -9.30 -4.79 7.56
C GLN A 142 -9.23 -4.35 6.09
N ASN A 143 -8.32 -4.91 5.30
CA ASN A 143 -8.11 -4.52 3.90
C ASN A 143 -7.84 -3.02 3.72
N LEU A 144 -7.08 -2.40 4.60
CA LEU A 144 -6.84 -0.95 4.51
C LEU A 144 -6.10 -0.55 3.23
N LEU A 145 -5.18 -1.38 2.73
CA LEU A 145 -4.52 -1.11 1.45
C LEU A 145 -5.51 -1.16 0.29
N GLY A 146 -6.33 -2.20 0.23
CA GLY A 146 -7.35 -2.31 -0.82
C GLY A 146 -8.31 -1.12 -0.83
N TRP A 147 -8.75 -0.68 0.33
CA TRP A 147 -9.60 0.52 0.46
C TRP A 147 -8.87 1.78 0.03
N ALA A 148 -7.60 1.96 0.43
CA ALA A 148 -6.81 3.13 0.02
C ALA A 148 -6.69 3.20 -1.51
N ILE A 149 -6.35 2.09 -2.17
CA ILE A 149 -6.23 2.04 -3.63
C ILE A 149 -7.59 2.27 -4.31
N THR A 150 -8.66 1.73 -3.75
CA THR A 150 -10.02 1.94 -4.26
C THR A 150 -10.42 3.41 -4.19
N LEU A 151 -10.09 4.09 -3.09
CA LEU A 151 -10.32 5.54 -2.95
C LEU A 151 -9.49 6.34 -3.94
N VAL A 152 -8.23 5.97 -4.17
CA VAL A 152 -7.38 6.58 -5.20
C VAL A 152 -8.04 6.44 -6.57
N LYS A 153 -8.53 5.24 -6.92
CA LYS A 153 -9.23 5.01 -8.17
C LYS A 153 -10.44 5.92 -8.33
N GLN A 154 -11.26 6.04 -7.30
CA GLN A 154 -12.44 6.92 -7.31
C GLN A 154 -12.04 8.38 -7.56
N GLU A 155 -10.99 8.85 -6.91
CA GLU A 155 -10.47 10.20 -7.12
C GLU A 155 -10.01 10.40 -8.57
N LEU A 156 -9.26 9.43 -9.12
CA LEU A 156 -8.78 9.51 -10.50
C LEU A 156 -9.90 9.44 -11.54
N GLN A 157 -10.99 8.75 -11.24
CA GLN A 157 -12.18 8.69 -12.11
C GLN A 157 -12.93 10.03 -12.19
N ASN A 158 -12.76 10.88 -11.19
CA ASN A 158 -13.45 12.17 -11.07
C ASN A 158 -12.63 13.37 -11.56
N ILE A 159 -11.42 13.13 -12.03
CA ILE A 159 -10.51 14.21 -12.55
C ILE A 159 -10.72 14.45 -14.05
#